data_e8d04c58bcbf2ae804598ada7eb721be
#
_entry.id   e8d04c58bcbf2ae804598ada7eb721be
#
_cell.length_a   1.000
_cell.length_b   1.000
_cell.length_c   1.000
_cell.angle_alpha   90.00
_cell.angle_beta   90.00
_cell.angle_gamma   90.00
#
_symmetry.space_group_name_H-M   'P 1'
#
loop_
_entity.id
_entity.type
_entity.pdbx_description
1 polymer ?
#
loop_
_entity_poly.entity_id
_entity_poly.type
_entity_poly.pdbx_seq_one_letter_code
_entity_poly.pdbx_strand_id
1 'polypeptide(L)'
;PAEFALTPYIREGKNAVVLTLRRSAADALNAAPASRKAFENSYLYTQNKRSIRDFEIALVPDSTRKFGVLELAIVAQNAFNYDEKVTVGYDIYSPQGKLLDFNMREVSIPGRSVDTVRFSPFIYGSYDNEWKAGGKTPPLYKVMLFTRRDGAYREYMPLKIGFCKTELVDGRLTRFDKELKLVKAGYNAAADRKTTLAELKTLKAKGNNTICPDYPQPGWFYDLCDELGLYVIDCANINAPEKRDDRKVGGTPSNDPSLADEYLERVKAMYYRSRNHSCVIAFALGGESGN
;
A
#
# COMPACT_ATOMS: atom_id res chain seq x y z
N PRO A 1 -3.33 -6.01 -9.76
CA PRO A 1 -4.42 -5.34 -10.47
C PRO A 1 -3.93 -4.81 -11.81
N ALA A 2 -4.81 -4.86 -12.83
CA ALA A 2 -4.53 -4.30 -14.15
C ALA A 2 -5.38 -3.04 -14.34
N GLU A 3 -4.80 -2.01 -14.94
CA GLU A 3 -5.44 -0.72 -15.20
C GLU A 3 -5.37 -0.44 -16.72
N PHE A 4 -6.48 -0.04 -17.29
CA PHE A 4 -6.59 0.22 -18.72
C PHE A 4 -7.22 1.58 -19.00
N ALA A 5 -6.57 2.39 -19.84
CA ALA A 5 -7.13 3.65 -20.31
C ALA A 5 -8.20 3.40 -21.36
N LEU A 6 -9.45 3.64 -21.03
CA LEU A 6 -10.59 3.43 -21.92
C LEU A 6 -10.94 4.66 -22.77
N THR A 7 -10.48 5.84 -22.37
CA THR A 7 -10.82 7.12 -23.01
C THR A 7 -10.73 7.12 -24.55
N PRO A 8 -9.72 6.48 -25.21
CA PRO A 8 -9.65 6.47 -26.67
C PRO A 8 -10.70 5.60 -27.35
N TYR A 9 -11.38 4.72 -26.60
CA TYR A 9 -12.27 3.68 -27.13
C TYR A 9 -13.74 3.92 -26.81
N ILE A 10 -14.05 4.77 -25.82
CA ILE A 10 -15.43 5.05 -25.42
C ILE A 10 -16.11 6.02 -26.39
N ARG A 11 -17.41 5.80 -26.59
CA ARG A 11 -18.30 6.64 -27.42
C ARG A 11 -19.49 7.08 -26.58
N GLU A 12 -20.17 8.12 -27.03
CA GLU A 12 -21.46 8.51 -26.45
C GLU A 12 -22.47 7.35 -26.58
N GLY A 13 -23.26 7.11 -25.53
CA GLY A 13 -24.23 6.03 -25.46
C GLY A 13 -23.67 4.72 -24.89
N LYS A 14 -24.14 3.58 -25.35
CA LYS A 14 -23.78 2.26 -24.82
C LYS A 14 -22.41 1.81 -25.32
N ASN A 15 -21.57 1.41 -24.40
CA ASN A 15 -20.27 0.77 -24.66
C ASN A 15 -20.26 -0.63 -24.06
N ALA A 16 -19.57 -1.56 -24.69
CA ALA A 16 -19.37 -2.92 -24.20
C ALA A 16 -17.88 -3.14 -23.91
N VAL A 17 -17.58 -3.69 -22.73
CA VAL A 17 -16.24 -4.12 -22.37
C VAL A 17 -16.23 -5.64 -22.32
N VAL A 18 -15.31 -6.26 -23.06
CA VAL A 18 -15.10 -7.70 -23.07
C VAL A 18 -13.78 -8.01 -22.41
N LEU A 19 -13.81 -8.78 -21.33
CA LEU A 19 -12.63 -9.22 -20.60
C LEU A 19 -12.37 -10.69 -20.95
N THR A 20 -11.17 -10.98 -21.45
CA THR A 20 -10.74 -12.34 -21.73
C THR A 20 -9.63 -12.72 -20.75
N LEU A 21 -9.91 -13.70 -19.89
CA LEU A 21 -8.93 -14.28 -18.99
C LEU A 21 -8.26 -15.48 -19.67
N ARG A 22 -6.93 -15.42 -19.79
CA ARG A 22 -6.14 -16.56 -20.28
C ARG A 22 -5.31 -17.12 -19.15
N ARG A 23 -5.28 -18.43 -18.99
CA ARG A 23 -4.33 -19.08 -18.11
C ARG A 23 -2.93 -19.02 -18.72
N SER A 24 -1.94 -18.80 -17.88
CA SER A 24 -0.53 -18.75 -18.26
C SER A 24 0.31 -19.66 -17.35
N ALA A 25 1.58 -19.86 -17.69
CA ALA A 25 2.53 -20.55 -16.82
C ALA A 25 2.66 -19.90 -15.44
N ALA A 26 2.41 -18.59 -15.35
CA ALA A 26 2.39 -17.83 -14.09
C ALA A 26 1.31 -18.29 -13.09
N ASP A 27 0.26 -18.99 -13.54
CA ASP A 27 -0.74 -19.59 -12.65
C ASP A 27 -0.10 -20.66 -11.73
N ALA A 28 1.07 -21.21 -12.13
CA ALA A 28 1.83 -22.14 -11.31
C ALA A 28 2.39 -21.53 -10.01
N LEU A 29 2.46 -20.19 -9.93
CA LEU A 29 2.94 -19.48 -8.75
C LEU A 29 1.91 -19.37 -7.61
N ASN A 30 0.66 -19.76 -7.86
CA ASN A 30 -0.40 -19.67 -6.87
C ASN A 30 -1.31 -20.91 -6.93
N ALA A 31 -1.33 -21.68 -5.83
CA ALA A 31 -2.19 -22.85 -5.69
C ALA A 31 -3.68 -22.47 -5.44
N ALA A 32 -3.99 -21.20 -5.13
CA ALA A 32 -5.37 -20.77 -4.98
C ALA A 32 -6.11 -20.94 -6.31
N PRO A 33 -7.28 -21.60 -6.31
CA PRO A 33 -8.06 -21.77 -7.53
C PRO A 33 -8.41 -20.42 -8.13
N ALA A 34 -8.26 -20.29 -9.45
CA ALA A 34 -8.69 -19.09 -10.17
C ALA A 34 -10.16 -18.80 -9.82
N SER A 35 -10.39 -17.77 -9.05
CA SER A 35 -11.73 -17.42 -8.60
C SER A 35 -12.56 -16.97 -9.80
N ARG A 36 -13.78 -17.52 -9.97
CA ARG A 36 -14.79 -16.96 -10.89
C ARG A 36 -15.11 -15.50 -10.56
N LYS A 37 -14.70 -15.05 -9.37
CA LYS A 37 -14.86 -13.71 -8.81
C LYS A 37 -13.70 -12.76 -9.13
N ALA A 38 -12.79 -13.12 -10.05
CA ALA A 38 -11.60 -12.33 -10.38
C ALA A 38 -11.92 -10.85 -10.74
N PHE A 39 -13.13 -10.58 -11.19
CA PHE A 39 -13.59 -9.26 -11.63
C PHE A 39 -14.61 -8.60 -10.69
N GLU A 40 -15.03 -9.24 -9.60
CA GLU A 40 -16.06 -8.70 -8.68
C GLU A 40 -15.70 -7.33 -8.09
N ASN A 41 -14.42 -7.07 -7.93
CA ASN A 41 -13.91 -5.79 -7.40
C ASN A 41 -13.41 -4.85 -8.51
N SER A 42 -13.74 -5.13 -9.78
CA SER A 42 -13.41 -4.23 -10.88
C SER A 42 -14.34 -3.04 -10.89
N TYR A 43 -13.81 -1.87 -11.15
CA TYR A 43 -14.57 -0.64 -11.21
C TYR A 43 -14.07 0.28 -12.32
N LEU A 44 -14.95 1.14 -12.79
CA LEU A 44 -14.62 2.21 -13.71
C LEU A 44 -14.50 3.51 -12.92
N TYR A 45 -13.46 4.26 -13.18
CA TYR A 45 -13.29 5.58 -12.58
C TYR A 45 -12.91 6.63 -13.62
N THR A 46 -13.14 7.87 -13.30
CA THR A 46 -12.69 9.02 -14.09
C THR A 46 -11.70 9.82 -13.25
N GLN A 47 -10.68 10.34 -13.89
CA GLN A 47 -9.66 11.16 -13.25
C GLN A 47 -9.40 12.43 -14.06
N ASN A 48 -9.06 13.51 -13.38
CA ASN A 48 -8.62 14.71 -14.04
C ASN A 48 -7.31 14.46 -14.79
N LYS A 49 -7.11 15.14 -15.93
CA LYS A 49 -5.86 15.06 -16.67
C LYS A 49 -4.65 15.63 -15.91
N ARG A 50 -4.89 16.45 -14.89
CA ARG A 50 -3.91 16.84 -13.86
C ARG A 50 -4.31 16.17 -12.58
N SER A 51 -3.51 15.22 -12.12
CA SER A 51 -3.89 14.34 -11.01
C SER A 51 -2.68 13.87 -10.22
N ILE A 52 -2.96 13.29 -9.05
CA ILE A 52 -1.98 12.50 -8.31
C ILE A 52 -1.98 11.09 -8.89
N ARG A 53 -0.87 10.66 -9.47
CA ARG A 53 -0.72 9.32 -10.05
C ARG A 53 -0.33 8.29 -9.00
N ASP A 54 0.56 8.67 -8.09
CA ASP A 54 1.07 7.82 -7.01
C ASP A 54 1.60 8.70 -5.88
N PHE A 55 1.83 8.11 -4.72
CA PHE A 55 2.48 8.79 -3.61
C PHE A 55 3.22 7.79 -2.71
N GLU A 56 4.20 8.31 -1.99
CA GLU A 56 4.85 7.62 -0.90
C GLU A 56 4.83 8.52 0.32
N ILE A 57 4.41 7.98 1.46
CA ILE A 57 4.21 8.76 2.67
C ILE A 57 4.62 7.97 3.91
N ALA A 58 5.38 8.63 4.80
CA ALA A 58 5.67 8.12 6.11
C ALA A 58 5.80 9.29 7.11
N LEU A 59 5.46 9.05 8.36
CA LEU A 59 5.77 9.97 9.45
C LEU A 59 6.75 9.25 10.38
N VAL A 60 8.01 9.68 10.35
CA VAL A 60 9.14 8.99 10.96
C VAL A 60 9.88 9.89 11.95
N PRO A 61 10.65 9.33 12.89
CA PRO A 61 11.58 10.09 13.72
C PRO A 61 12.61 10.86 12.88
N ASP A 62 12.89 12.10 13.25
CA ASP A 62 14.03 12.84 12.71
C ASP A 62 15.38 12.26 13.19
N SER A 63 16.48 12.70 12.61
CA SER A 63 17.83 12.21 12.96
C SER A 63 18.23 12.49 14.42
N THR A 64 17.67 13.55 15.02
CA THR A 64 17.91 13.91 16.44
C THR A 64 16.94 13.21 17.39
N ARG A 65 15.93 12.50 16.88
CA ARG A 65 14.87 11.82 17.64
C ARG A 65 14.06 12.72 18.57
N LYS A 66 13.92 13.99 18.20
CA LYS A 66 13.12 14.98 18.94
C LYS A 66 11.78 15.27 18.30
N PHE A 67 11.69 15.11 16.99
CA PHE A 67 10.53 15.47 16.18
C PHE A 67 10.13 14.34 15.25
N GLY A 68 8.94 14.42 14.69
CA GLY A 68 8.55 13.66 13.51
C GLY A 68 8.96 14.41 12.24
N VAL A 69 9.23 13.71 11.18
CA VAL A 69 9.37 14.22 9.82
C VAL A 69 8.31 13.56 8.96
N LEU A 70 7.50 14.35 8.28
CA LEU A 70 6.62 13.85 7.24
C LEU A 70 7.43 13.68 5.95
N GLU A 71 7.85 12.46 5.67
CA GLU A 71 8.45 12.12 4.37
C GLU A 71 7.32 11.88 3.38
N LEU A 72 7.17 12.79 2.40
CA LEU A 72 6.10 12.73 1.41
C LEU A 72 6.65 12.98 0.01
N ALA A 73 6.39 12.05 -0.89
CA ALA A 73 6.61 12.18 -2.32
C ALA A 73 5.29 12.01 -3.06
N ILE A 74 4.88 13.03 -3.83
CA ILE A 74 3.66 13.01 -4.64
C ILE A 74 4.08 12.95 -6.11
N VAL A 75 3.66 11.90 -6.80
CA VAL A 75 3.83 11.78 -8.25
C VAL A 75 2.66 12.48 -8.94
N ALA A 76 2.92 13.70 -9.41
CA ALA A 76 1.97 14.49 -10.16
C ALA A 76 1.97 14.10 -11.65
N GLN A 77 0.79 13.99 -12.26
CA GLN A 77 0.61 13.60 -13.65
C GLN A 77 0.03 14.75 -14.48
N ASN A 78 0.58 14.92 -15.68
CA ASN A 78 -0.02 15.65 -16.78
C ASN A 78 -0.40 14.67 -17.90
N ALA A 79 -1.69 14.39 -18.08
CA ALA A 79 -2.23 13.54 -19.14
C ALA A 79 -2.64 14.31 -20.42
N PHE A 80 -2.41 15.64 -20.49
CA PHE A 80 -2.52 16.40 -21.73
C PHE A 80 -1.36 16.07 -22.67
N ASN A 81 -1.47 16.45 -23.92
CA ASN A 81 -0.42 16.28 -24.93
C ASN A 81 0.53 17.51 -25.04
N TYR A 82 0.40 18.46 -24.14
CA TYR A 82 1.19 19.69 -24.06
C TYR A 82 1.58 19.95 -22.60
N ASP A 83 2.59 20.79 -22.40
CA ASP A 83 3.10 21.13 -21.08
C ASP A 83 2.05 21.85 -20.23
N GLU A 84 1.98 21.47 -18.97
CA GLU A 84 0.98 21.99 -18.03
C GLU A 84 1.58 22.21 -16.64
N LYS A 85 1.00 23.18 -15.94
CA LYS A 85 1.27 23.39 -14.53
C LYS A 85 0.32 22.58 -13.68
N VAL A 86 0.86 21.81 -12.75
CA VAL A 86 0.12 21.01 -11.79
C VAL A 86 0.50 21.44 -10.39
N THR A 87 -0.49 21.87 -9.61
CA THR A 87 -0.30 22.19 -8.19
C THR A 87 -0.75 21.00 -7.35
N VAL A 88 0.18 20.45 -6.55
CA VAL A 88 -0.08 19.39 -5.58
C VAL A 88 0.32 19.86 -4.19
N GLY A 89 -0.35 19.32 -3.17
CA GLY A 89 -0.06 19.68 -1.79
C GLY A 89 -0.65 18.72 -0.79
N TYR A 90 -0.48 19.07 0.48
CA TYR A 90 -0.98 18.30 1.61
C TYR A 90 -1.43 19.21 2.76
N ASP A 91 -2.36 18.71 3.55
CA ASP A 91 -2.66 19.17 4.91
C ASP A 91 -2.44 17.99 5.86
N ILE A 92 -1.74 18.20 6.99
CA ILE A 92 -1.59 17.18 8.03
C ILE A 92 -2.23 17.63 9.35
N TYR A 93 -3.03 16.74 9.94
CA TYR A 93 -3.75 16.96 11.19
C TYR A 93 -3.29 15.95 12.25
N SER A 94 -3.23 16.41 13.49
CA SER A 94 -2.98 15.54 14.65
C SER A 94 -4.07 14.47 14.80
N PRO A 95 -3.85 13.41 15.58
CA PRO A 95 -4.91 12.45 15.92
C PRO A 95 -6.17 13.09 16.53
N GLN A 96 -6.02 14.25 17.18
CA GLN A 96 -7.12 15.03 17.78
C GLN A 96 -7.81 15.99 16.78
N GLY A 97 -7.32 16.03 15.52
CA GLY A 97 -7.91 16.85 14.46
C GLY A 97 -7.39 18.29 14.37
N LYS A 98 -6.32 18.64 15.09
CA LYS A 98 -5.67 19.96 14.96
C LYS A 98 -4.80 19.98 13.72
N LEU A 99 -4.93 20.99 12.86
CA LEU A 99 -4.01 21.24 11.74
C LEU A 99 -2.61 21.52 12.28
N LEU A 100 -1.62 20.76 11.80
CA LEU A 100 -0.23 20.86 12.24
C LEU A 100 0.64 21.54 11.21
N ASP A 101 0.46 21.19 9.94
CA ASP A 101 1.21 21.77 8.83
C ASP A 101 0.44 21.61 7.52
N PHE A 102 0.77 22.45 6.54
CA PHE A 102 0.25 22.37 5.18
C PHE A 102 1.23 22.99 4.21
N ASN A 103 1.29 22.47 3.00
CA ASN A 103 2.11 23.04 1.93
C ASN A 103 1.57 22.63 0.57
N MET A 104 1.94 23.41 -0.45
CA MET A 104 1.67 23.08 -1.85
C MET A 104 2.78 23.61 -2.75
N ARG A 105 2.99 22.95 -3.89
CA ARG A 105 3.94 23.36 -4.93
C ARG A 105 3.30 23.23 -6.28
N GLU A 106 3.58 24.21 -7.14
CA GLU A 106 3.27 24.17 -8.56
C GLU A 106 4.51 23.72 -9.32
N VAL A 107 4.35 22.73 -10.19
CA VAL A 107 5.41 22.19 -11.05
C VAL A 107 4.92 22.17 -12.48
N SER A 108 5.83 22.48 -13.42
CA SER A 108 5.58 22.38 -14.86
C SER A 108 5.94 20.97 -15.32
N ILE A 109 4.96 20.25 -15.85
CA ILE A 109 5.11 18.85 -16.26
C ILE A 109 4.90 18.77 -17.78
N PRO A 110 5.85 18.20 -18.53
CA PRO A 110 5.68 17.98 -19.97
C PRO A 110 4.44 17.15 -20.30
N GLY A 111 3.96 17.29 -21.54
CA GLY A 111 2.79 16.54 -21.99
C GLY A 111 2.97 15.03 -21.86
N ARG A 112 1.94 14.33 -21.37
CA ARG A 112 1.89 12.86 -21.15
C ARG A 112 3.00 12.32 -20.25
N SER A 113 3.41 13.12 -19.25
CA SER A 113 4.47 12.74 -18.32
C SER A 113 4.06 12.93 -16.85
N VAL A 114 4.96 12.57 -15.96
CA VAL A 114 4.83 12.71 -14.52
C VAL A 114 6.07 13.41 -13.96
N ASP A 115 5.90 14.06 -12.81
CA ASP A 115 7.01 14.58 -11.99
C ASP A 115 6.73 14.31 -10.51
N THR A 116 7.79 14.24 -9.70
CA THR A 116 7.69 13.92 -8.28
C THR A 116 7.99 15.13 -7.41
N VAL A 117 6.99 15.58 -6.69
CA VAL A 117 7.11 16.68 -5.72
C VAL A 117 7.33 16.12 -4.32
N ARG A 118 8.40 16.56 -3.63
CA ARG A 118 8.77 16.07 -2.30
C ARG A 118 8.60 17.15 -1.25
N PHE A 119 8.10 16.72 -0.08
CA PHE A 119 7.95 17.53 1.13
C PHE A 119 8.56 16.78 2.32
N SER A 120 9.18 17.51 3.25
CA SER A 120 9.79 16.93 4.44
C SER A 120 9.68 17.88 5.66
N PRO A 121 8.46 18.32 6.03
CA PRO A 121 8.28 19.20 7.19
C PRO A 121 8.50 18.47 8.50
N PHE A 122 8.95 19.21 9.51
CA PHE A 122 8.98 18.75 10.89
C PHE A 122 7.58 18.78 11.50
N ILE A 123 7.20 17.70 12.19
CA ILE A 123 5.94 17.57 12.89
C ILE A 123 6.21 17.49 14.40
N TYR A 124 5.90 18.56 15.11
CA TYR A 124 6.14 18.67 16.53
C TYR A 124 5.16 17.83 17.34
N GLY A 125 5.58 17.34 18.51
CA GLY A 125 4.75 16.54 19.42
C GLY A 125 4.44 15.13 18.91
N SER A 126 5.18 14.63 17.90
CA SER A 126 4.93 13.30 17.33
C SER A 126 5.21 12.18 18.33
N TYR A 127 6.18 12.35 19.23
CA TYR A 127 6.52 11.34 20.24
C TYR A 127 5.43 11.12 21.30
N ASP A 128 4.49 12.06 21.46
CA ASP A 128 3.30 11.87 22.30
C ASP A 128 2.25 10.96 21.63
N ASN A 129 2.43 10.70 20.33
CA ASN A 129 1.47 9.98 19.47
C ASN A 129 2.16 8.84 18.69
N GLU A 130 3.06 8.10 19.34
CA GLU A 130 3.71 6.95 18.71
C GLU A 130 2.70 5.87 18.32
N TRP A 131 2.76 5.40 17.08
CA TRP A 131 1.98 4.25 16.64
C TRP A 131 2.63 2.94 17.09
N LYS A 132 1.94 2.14 17.86
CA LYS A 132 2.38 0.83 18.38
C LYS A 132 1.29 -0.21 18.24
N ALA A 133 1.66 -1.45 17.91
CA ALA A 133 0.75 -2.59 17.98
C ALA A 133 0.56 -3.08 19.43
N GLY A 134 -0.56 -3.74 19.67
CA GLY A 134 -0.97 -4.21 20.99
C GLY A 134 -1.65 -3.12 21.83
N GLY A 135 -2.33 -3.50 22.90
CA GLY A 135 -2.97 -2.56 23.82
C GLY A 135 -4.11 -1.73 23.21
N LYS A 136 -4.11 -0.43 23.51
CA LYS A 136 -5.15 0.52 23.06
C LYS A 136 -5.04 0.79 21.56
N THR A 137 -6.12 1.37 20.98
CA THR A 137 -6.12 1.90 19.61
C THR A 137 -5.00 2.91 19.44
N PRO A 138 -4.08 2.71 18.49
CA PRO A 138 -2.97 3.63 18.30
C PRO A 138 -3.42 4.95 17.66
N PRO A 139 -2.73 6.05 17.97
CA PRO A 139 -3.02 7.33 17.34
C PRO A 139 -2.64 7.31 15.85
N LEU A 140 -3.51 7.87 15.01
CA LEU A 140 -3.27 8.05 13.58
C LEU A 140 -3.43 9.53 13.21
N TYR A 141 -2.44 10.06 12.53
CA TYR A 141 -2.49 11.37 11.89
C TYR A 141 -3.35 11.29 10.64
N LYS A 142 -4.11 12.35 10.36
CA LYS A 142 -4.87 12.47 9.11
C LYS A 142 -4.08 13.31 8.14
N VAL A 143 -3.90 12.83 6.93
CA VAL A 143 -3.27 13.58 5.85
C VAL A 143 -4.23 13.69 4.70
N MET A 144 -4.37 14.88 4.16
CA MET A 144 -5.15 15.15 2.96
C MET A 144 -4.18 15.53 1.84
N LEU A 145 -3.97 14.67 0.86
CA LEU A 145 -3.28 15.04 -0.37
C LEU A 145 -4.29 15.66 -1.33
N PHE A 146 -3.83 16.62 -2.13
CA PHE A 146 -4.72 17.30 -3.06
C PHE A 146 -4.03 17.81 -4.32
N THR A 147 -4.82 17.99 -5.38
CA THR A 147 -4.50 18.86 -6.50
C THR A 147 -5.33 20.14 -6.44
N ARG A 148 -4.75 21.25 -6.89
CA ARG A 148 -5.41 22.56 -6.89
C ARG A 148 -5.29 23.26 -8.24
N ARG A 149 -6.33 24.00 -8.64
CA ARG A 149 -6.33 24.83 -9.85
C ARG A 149 -7.28 26.01 -9.67
N ASP A 150 -6.84 27.20 -10.09
CA ASP A 150 -7.64 28.44 -10.06
C ASP A 150 -8.24 28.69 -8.67
N GLY A 151 -7.45 28.47 -7.61
CA GLY A 151 -7.87 28.61 -6.22
C GLY A 151 -8.78 27.48 -5.68
N ALA A 152 -9.24 26.56 -6.51
CA ALA A 152 -10.14 25.47 -6.12
C ALA A 152 -9.43 24.12 -6.06
N TYR A 153 -9.78 23.32 -5.07
CA TYR A 153 -9.38 21.93 -5.00
C TYR A 153 -10.05 21.11 -6.09
N ARG A 154 -9.33 20.20 -6.72
CA ARG A 154 -9.80 19.35 -7.82
C ARG A 154 -9.80 17.87 -7.51
N GLU A 155 -8.90 17.46 -6.63
CA GLU A 155 -8.75 16.09 -6.18
C GLU A 155 -8.42 16.09 -4.68
N TYR A 156 -8.96 15.12 -3.95
CA TYR A 156 -8.69 14.91 -2.53
C TYR A 156 -8.40 13.44 -2.29
N MET A 157 -7.37 13.17 -1.52
CA MET A 157 -6.98 11.83 -1.15
C MET A 157 -6.75 11.77 0.37
N PRO A 158 -7.78 11.39 1.16
CA PRO A 158 -7.65 11.28 2.60
C PRO A 158 -6.86 10.02 2.97
N LEU A 159 -5.88 10.19 3.84
CA LEU A 159 -4.99 9.14 4.33
C LEU A 159 -4.94 9.17 5.86
N LYS A 160 -4.58 8.03 6.46
CA LYS A 160 -4.24 7.93 7.87
C LYS A 160 -2.86 7.29 7.99
N ILE A 161 -1.97 7.91 8.76
CA ILE A 161 -0.62 7.42 9.00
C ILE A 161 -0.27 7.44 10.48
N GLY A 162 0.52 6.47 10.93
CA GLY A 162 1.08 6.45 12.28
C GLY A 162 2.47 7.05 12.30
N PHE A 163 2.84 7.66 13.43
CA PHE A 163 4.21 8.03 13.69
C PHE A 163 5.00 6.79 14.12
N CYS A 164 5.81 6.26 13.22
CA CYS A 164 6.63 5.08 13.48
C CYS A 164 7.72 4.91 12.42
N LYS A 165 8.77 4.17 12.79
CA LYS A 165 9.80 3.69 11.86
C LYS A 165 10.20 2.29 12.29
N THR A 166 10.12 1.33 11.38
CA THR A 166 10.65 -0.02 11.62
C THR A 166 12.07 -0.08 11.10
N GLU A 167 13.00 -0.56 11.93
CA GLU A 167 14.41 -0.68 11.60
C GLU A 167 14.89 -2.10 11.90
N LEU A 168 15.87 -2.56 11.15
CA LEU A 168 16.57 -3.82 11.42
C LEU A 168 17.91 -3.49 12.07
N VAL A 169 18.05 -3.76 13.36
CA VAL A 169 19.26 -3.50 14.14
C VAL A 169 19.77 -4.83 14.67
N ASP A 170 21.00 -5.19 14.35
CA ASP A 170 21.62 -6.46 14.76
C ASP A 170 20.76 -7.71 14.50
N GLY A 171 20.09 -7.74 13.36
CA GLY A 171 19.19 -8.83 12.97
C GLY A 171 17.84 -8.85 13.67
N ARG A 172 17.49 -7.81 14.45
CA ARG A 172 16.23 -7.68 15.18
C ARG A 172 15.41 -6.52 14.63
N LEU A 173 14.11 -6.75 14.46
CA LEU A 173 13.18 -5.67 14.13
C LEU A 173 12.95 -4.80 15.37
N THR A 174 13.13 -3.49 15.21
CA THR A 174 12.95 -2.51 16.28
C THR A 174 12.02 -1.39 15.84
N ARG A 175 11.35 -0.76 16.81
CA ARG A 175 10.68 0.55 16.69
C ARG A 175 11.01 1.41 17.92
N PHE A 176 11.40 2.65 17.69
CA PHE A 176 11.83 3.56 18.77
C PHE A 176 12.86 2.89 19.69
N ASP A 177 13.88 2.24 19.12
CA ASP A 177 14.95 1.48 19.81
C ASP A 177 14.48 0.28 20.64
N LYS A 178 13.22 -0.10 20.54
CA LYS A 178 12.68 -1.26 21.25
C LYS A 178 12.47 -2.40 20.30
N GLU A 179 13.00 -3.58 20.67
CA GLU A 179 12.77 -4.81 19.92
C GLU A 179 11.28 -5.14 19.85
N LEU A 180 10.80 -5.49 18.66
CA LEU A 180 9.44 -5.92 18.44
C LEU A 180 9.27 -7.38 18.87
N LYS A 181 8.48 -7.61 19.90
CA LYS A 181 8.05 -8.96 20.28
C LYS A 181 6.80 -9.33 19.46
N LEU A 182 6.98 -10.21 18.47
CA LEU A 182 5.93 -10.57 17.53
C LEU A 182 5.19 -11.83 17.98
N VAL A 183 3.89 -11.71 18.26
CA VAL A 183 2.97 -12.83 18.51
C VAL A 183 2.12 -12.97 17.25
N LYS A 184 2.54 -13.90 16.39
CA LYS A 184 2.03 -14.04 15.02
C LYS A 184 0.74 -14.85 14.96
N ALA A 185 -0.16 -14.49 14.06
CA ALA A 185 -1.29 -15.29 13.61
C ALA A 185 -1.29 -15.34 12.07
N GLY A 186 -1.49 -16.52 11.51
CA GLY A 186 -1.76 -16.68 10.08
C GLY A 186 -3.14 -16.11 9.74
N TYR A 187 -3.30 -15.65 8.48
CA TYR A 187 -4.56 -15.13 7.98
C TYR A 187 -4.71 -15.46 6.49
N ASN A 188 -5.77 -16.15 6.13
CA ASN A 188 -5.91 -16.63 4.77
C ASN A 188 -6.43 -15.53 3.83
N ALA A 189 -7.73 -15.20 3.93
CA ALA A 189 -8.36 -14.22 3.05
C ALA A 189 -9.43 -13.42 3.76
N ALA A 190 -9.43 -12.11 3.56
CA ALA A 190 -10.48 -11.21 4.02
C ALA A 190 -11.77 -11.46 3.22
N ALA A 191 -12.87 -11.71 3.93
CA ALA A 191 -14.18 -11.91 3.31
C ALA A 191 -14.81 -10.55 2.95
N ASP A 192 -15.25 -9.83 3.96
CA ASP A 192 -15.76 -8.46 3.87
C ASP A 192 -15.23 -7.64 5.05
N ARG A 193 -15.33 -6.32 4.98
CA ARG A 193 -14.76 -5.42 6.00
C ARG A 193 -15.31 -5.67 7.40
N LYS A 194 -16.61 -6.00 7.54
CA LYS A 194 -17.26 -6.19 8.84
C LYS A 194 -16.82 -7.49 9.49
N THR A 195 -16.85 -8.58 8.76
CA THR A 195 -16.40 -9.90 9.22
C THR A 195 -14.93 -9.87 9.58
N THR A 196 -14.08 -9.35 8.70
CA THR A 196 -12.64 -9.22 8.92
C THR A 196 -12.31 -8.36 10.15
N LEU A 197 -13.04 -7.27 10.38
CA LEU A 197 -12.88 -6.46 11.61
C LEU A 197 -13.15 -7.28 12.87
N ALA A 198 -14.17 -8.12 12.87
CA ALA A 198 -14.49 -8.98 14.02
C ALA A 198 -13.42 -10.05 14.25
N GLU A 199 -12.92 -10.66 13.18
CA GLU A 199 -11.84 -11.66 13.22
C GLU A 199 -10.54 -11.05 13.75
N LEU A 200 -10.11 -9.90 13.23
CA LEU A 200 -8.91 -9.21 13.68
C LEU A 200 -9.01 -8.79 15.15
N LYS A 201 -10.17 -8.30 15.60
CA LYS A 201 -10.42 -8.04 17.03
C LYS A 201 -10.30 -9.29 17.89
N THR A 202 -10.79 -10.42 17.40
CA THR A 202 -10.71 -11.71 18.10
C THR A 202 -9.27 -12.19 18.21
N LEU A 203 -8.48 -12.09 17.13
CA LEU A 203 -7.06 -12.42 17.15
C LEU A 203 -6.30 -11.53 18.13
N LYS A 204 -6.56 -10.22 18.10
CA LYS A 204 -5.96 -9.27 19.05
C LYS A 204 -6.32 -9.59 20.51
N ALA A 205 -7.58 -9.94 20.80
CA ALA A 205 -8.02 -10.32 22.13
C ALA A 205 -7.35 -11.61 22.64
N LYS A 206 -6.93 -12.51 21.74
CA LYS A 206 -6.14 -13.72 22.07
C LYS A 206 -4.65 -13.41 22.31
N GLY A 207 -4.24 -12.15 22.23
CA GLY A 207 -2.86 -11.71 22.47
C GLY A 207 -1.99 -11.65 21.19
N ASN A 208 -2.53 -11.93 20.01
CA ASN A 208 -1.80 -11.73 18.77
C ASN A 208 -1.62 -10.24 18.49
N ASN A 209 -0.44 -9.86 18.08
CA ASN A 209 -0.14 -8.49 17.67
C ASN A 209 0.36 -8.37 16.23
N THR A 210 0.53 -9.50 15.54
CA THR A 210 1.09 -9.57 14.20
C THR A 210 0.26 -10.52 13.34
N ILE A 211 -0.18 -10.04 12.19
CA ILE A 211 -0.91 -10.81 11.20
C ILE A 211 0.01 -11.15 10.04
N CYS A 212 0.01 -12.41 9.63
CA CYS A 212 0.79 -12.92 8.51
C CYS A 212 -0.20 -13.47 7.47
N PRO A 213 -0.63 -12.66 6.49
CA PRO A 213 -1.48 -13.15 5.42
C PRO A 213 -0.74 -14.12 4.51
N ASP A 214 -1.40 -15.21 4.10
CA ASP A 214 -0.87 -16.15 3.11
C ASP A 214 -0.95 -15.62 1.68
N TYR A 215 -1.84 -14.64 1.45
CA TYR A 215 -2.13 -14.02 0.16
C TYR A 215 -2.34 -12.50 0.32
N PRO A 216 -2.16 -11.74 -0.78
CA PRO A 216 -2.48 -10.32 -0.81
C PRO A 216 -3.91 -10.03 -0.32
N GLN A 217 -4.04 -9.06 0.56
CA GLN A 217 -5.32 -8.62 1.10
C GLN A 217 -5.82 -7.34 0.39
N PRO A 218 -7.13 -7.03 0.43
CA PRO A 218 -7.64 -5.77 -0.09
C PRO A 218 -7.11 -4.58 0.74
N GLY A 219 -6.99 -3.38 0.13
CA GLY A 219 -6.39 -2.20 0.78
C GLY A 219 -7.02 -1.86 2.13
N TRP A 220 -8.34 -1.95 2.26
CA TRP A 220 -9.04 -1.69 3.51
C TRP A 220 -8.68 -2.66 4.67
N PHE A 221 -8.05 -3.79 4.39
CA PHE A 221 -7.52 -4.70 5.41
C PHE A 221 -6.37 -4.05 6.19
N TYR A 222 -5.46 -3.41 5.47
CA TYR A 222 -4.31 -2.70 6.07
C TYR A 222 -4.80 -1.48 6.85
N ASP A 223 -5.83 -0.76 6.37
CA ASP A 223 -6.47 0.32 7.14
C ASP A 223 -7.00 -0.20 8.48
N LEU A 224 -7.65 -1.38 8.51
CA LEU A 224 -8.12 -1.99 9.74
C LEU A 224 -6.97 -2.36 10.68
N CYS A 225 -5.85 -2.87 10.14
CA CYS A 225 -4.67 -3.19 10.94
C CYS A 225 -4.01 -1.94 11.51
N ASP A 226 -3.94 -0.85 10.73
CA ASP A 226 -3.47 0.47 11.19
C ASP A 226 -4.36 0.98 12.34
N GLU A 227 -5.68 0.93 12.19
CA GLU A 227 -6.66 1.39 13.17
C GLU A 227 -6.69 0.52 14.45
N LEU A 228 -6.52 -0.77 14.31
CA LEU A 228 -6.52 -1.71 15.44
C LEU A 228 -5.17 -1.79 16.16
N GLY A 229 -4.09 -1.34 15.56
CA GLY A 229 -2.74 -1.54 16.07
C GLY A 229 -2.34 -3.02 16.02
N LEU A 230 -2.32 -3.58 14.82
CA LEU A 230 -1.81 -4.90 14.51
C LEU A 230 -0.67 -4.76 13.50
N TYR A 231 0.47 -5.38 13.76
CA TYR A 231 1.52 -5.47 12.75
C TYR A 231 1.10 -6.40 11.62
N VAL A 232 1.63 -6.14 10.43
CA VAL A 232 1.44 -6.99 9.25
C VAL A 232 2.80 -7.34 8.66
N ILE A 233 3.03 -8.63 8.42
CA ILE A 233 4.08 -9.12 7.53
C ILE A 233 3.35 -9.43 6.22
N ASP A 234 3.39 -8.48 5.27
CA ASP A 234 2.64 -8.62 4.02
C ASP A 234 3.29 -9.66 3.10
N CYS A 235 2.49 -10.32 2.26
CA CYS A 235 2.94 -11.43 1.44
C CYS A 235 2.68 -11.18 -0.05
N ALA A 236 3.65 -11.51 -0.91
CA ALA A 236 3.46 -11.54 -2.34
C ALA A 236 2.52 -12.69 -2.74
N ASN A 237 1.83 -12.54 -3.88
CA ASN A 237 0.93 -13.56 -4.41
C ASN A 237 1.71 -14.74 -5.01
N ILE A 238 2.54 -15.39 -4.21
CA ILE A 238 3.40 -16.51 -4.59
C ILE A 238 3.25 -17.58 -3.52
N ASN A 239 2.54 -18.66 -3.84
CA ASN A 239 2.36 -19.81 -2.96
C ASN A 239 1.98 -21.04 -3.77
N ALA A 240 2.91 -21.94 -4.01
CA ALA A 240 2.77 -23.15 -4.83
C ALA A 240 3.32 -24.38 -4.11
N PRO A 241 2.71 -24.81 -2.99
CA PRO A 241 3.21 -25.91 -2.16
C PRO A 241 3.29 -27.25 -2.89
N GLU A 242 2.42 -27.49 -3.90
CA GLU A 242 2.39 -28.73 -4.65
C GLU A 242 3.66 -29.01 -5.48
N LYS A 243 4.42 -27.95 -5.79
CA LYS A 243 5.63 -28.05 -6.63
C LYS A 243 6.93 -27.88 -5.86
N ARG A 244 6.88 -27.81 -4.54
CA ARG A 244 8.04 -27.49 -3.69
C ARG A 244 9.20 -28.52 -3.76
N ASP A 245 8.92 -29.76 -4.09
CA ASP A 245 9.87 -30.87 -4.02
C ASP A 245 10.58 -31.19 -5.36
N ASP A 246 10.11 -30.63 -6.47
CA ASP A 246 10.74 -30.82 -7.79
C ASP A 246 11.84 -29.79 -8.04
N ARG A 247 13.04 -30.07 -7.53
CA ARG A 247 14.20 -29.17 -7.56
C ARG A 247 14.96 -29.11 -8.89
N LYS A 248 14.44 -29.70 -9.94
CA LYS A 248 15.05 -29.59 -11.28
C LYS A 248 14.88 -28.18 -11.83
N VAL A 249 15.76 -27.77 -12.74
CA VAL A 249 15.55 -26.56 -13.54
C VAL A 249 14.24 -26.70 -14.29
N GLY A 250 13.34 -25.72 -14.12
CA GLY A 250 11.97 -25.76 -14.65
C GLY A 250 11.00 -26.68 -13.88
N GLY A 251 11.43 -27.34 -12.81
CA GLY A 251 10.58 -28.20 -11.98
C GLY A 251 9.79 -27.45 -10.93
N THR A 252 10.48 -26.70 -10.06
CA THR A 252 9.81 -25.80 -9.12
C THR A 252 9.68 -24.40 -9.73
N PRO A 253 8.66 -23.60 -9.36
CA PRO A 253 8.54 -22.25 -9.87
C PRO A 253 9.77 -21.37 -9.62
N SER A 254 10.44 -21.53 -8.50
CA SER A 254 11.67 -20.78 -8.15
C SER A 254 12.89 -21.14 -9.01
N ASN A 255 12.90 -22.32 -9.63
CA ASN A 255 13.94 -22.80 -10.54
C ASN A 255 13.59 -22.61 -12.03
N ASP A 256 12.53 -21.92 -12.34
CA ASP A 256 12.12 -21.61 -13.71
C ASP A 256 12.49 -20.16 -14.07
N PRO A 257 13.57 -19.92 -14.84
CA PRO A 257 13.99 -18.58 -15.22
C PRO A 257 12.92 -17.81 -16.03
N SER A 258 12.00 -18.50 -16.72
CA SER A 258 10.93 -17.85 -17.47
C SER A 258 9.89 -17.14 -16.60
N LEU A 259 9.86 -17.46 -15.29
CA LEU A 259 8.97 -16.85 -14.31
C LEU A 259 9.59 -15.65 -13.55
N ALA A 260 10.84 -15.29 -13.84
CA ALA A 260 11.55 -14.22 -13.10
C ALA A 260 10.81 -12.89 -13.12
N ASP A 261 10.32 -12.45 -14.27
CA ASP A 261 9.57 -11.21 -14.41
C ASP A 261 8.23 -11.25 -13.65
N GLU A 262 7.56 -12.39 -13.66
CA GLU A 262 6.30 -12.59 -12.94
C GLU A 262 6.52 -12.53 -11.42
N TYR A 263 7.61 -13.12 -10.91
CA TYR A 263 8.01 -12.98 -9.51
C TYR A 263 8.21 -11.52 -9.14
N LEU A 264 8.98 -10.79 -9.95
CA LEU A 264 9.27 -9.38 -9.72
C LEU A 264 7.99 -8.53 -9.71
N GLU A 265 7.08 -8.74 -10.68
CA GLU A 265 5.84 -8.00 -10.76
C GLU A 265 4.91 -8.28 -9.56
N ARG A 266 4.85 -9.51 -9.04
CA ARG A 266 4.07 -9.85 -7.85
C ARG A 266 4.64 -9.22 -6.59
N VAL A 267 5.96 -9.19 -6.44
CA VAL A 267 6.64 -8.52 -5.33
C VAL A 267 6.43 -7.00 -5.40
N LYS A 268 6.58 -6.39 -6.57
CA LYS A 268 6.29 -4.97 -6.78
C LYS A 268 4.82 -4.64 -6.44
N ALA A 269 3.87 -5.45 -6.90
CA ALA A 269 2.45 -5.26 -6.63
C ALA A 269 2.14 -5.31 -5.13
N MET A 270 2.80 -6.18 -4.37
CA MET A 270 2.73 -6.20 -2.91
C MET A 270 3.27 -4.90 -2.32
N TYR A 271 4.50 -4.53 -2.66
CA TYR A 271 5.16 -3.35 -2.13
C TYR A 271 4.35 -2.07 -2.37
N TYR A 272 3.97 -1.80 -3.62
CA TYR A 272 3.21 -0.59 -3.97
C TYR A 272 1.82 -0.54 -3.33
N ARG A 273 1.19 -1.70 -3.06
CA ARG A 273 -0.10 -1.76 -2.39
C ARG A 273 -0.04 -1.33 -0.93
N SER A 274 1.00 -1.75 -0.20
CA SER A 274 0.99 -1.67 1.27
C SER A 274 2.13 -0.85 1.88
N ARG A 275 3.06 -0.32 1.09
CA ARG A 275 4.24 0.45 1.58
C ARG A 275 3.89 1.67 2.44
N ASN A 276 2.71 2.27 2.24
CA ASN A 276 2.28 3.47 2.94
C ASN A 276 1.55 3.17 4.28
N HIS A 277 1.36 1.89 4.62
CA HIS A 277 0.67 1.51 5.85
C HIS A 277 1.64 1.35 7.03
N SER A 278 1.31 2.00 8.14
CA SER A 278 2.11 2.00 9.37
C SER A 278 2.18 0.62 10.04
N CYS A 279 1.18 -0.21 9.79
CA CYS A 279 1.12 -1.59 10.31
C CYS A 279 2.12 -2.52 9.63
N VAL A 280 2.52 -2.25 8.39
CA VAL A 280 3.43 -3.13 7.64
C VAL A 280 4.84 -2.98 8.17
N ILE A 281 5.40 -4.08 8.67
CA ILE A 281 6.73 -4.13 9.28
C ILE A 281 7.74 -4.92 8.46
N ALA A 282 7.27 -5.78 7.57
CA ALA A 282 8.11 -6.60 6.69
C ALA A 282 7.29 -7.08 5.48
N PHE A 283 8.00 -7.46 4.43
CA PHE A 283 7.47 -8.02 3.21
C PHE A 283 8.01 -9.44 3.01
N ALA A 284 7.11 -10.42 2.98
CA ALA A 284 7.42 -11.79 2.61
C ALA A 284 7.37 -11.92 1.08
N LEU A 285 8.46 -12.34 0.47
CA LEU A 285 8.58 -12.44 -0.99
C LEU A 285 7.72 -13.56 -1.59
N GLY A 286 7.11 -14.37 -0.75
CA GLY A 286 6.19 -15.43 -1.13
C GLY A 286 6.10 -16.48 -0.05
N GLY A 287 5.19 -17.43 -0.23
CA GLY A 287 5.10 -18.65 0.53
C GLY A 287 5.95 -19.76 -0.10
N GLU A 288 5.42 -20.98 -0.12
CA GLU A 288 6.10 -22.12 -0.70
C GLU A 288 6.14 -22.04 -2.24
N SER A 289 7.31 -21.99 -2.83
CA SER A 289 7.51 -22.00 -4.28
C SER A 289 8.63 -22.94 -4.76
N GLY A 290 9.15 -23.75 -3.84
CA GLY A 290 10.31 -24.60 -4.02
C GLY A 290 11.64 -23.83 -3.86
N ASN A 291 12.76 -24.55 -3.90
CA ASN A 291 14.12 -24.01 -3.77
C ASN A 291 14.95 -24.36 -4.98
#